data_a9453485289433a02d98d112189d29d9
#
_entry.id   a9453485289433a02d98d112189d29d9
#
_cell.length_a   1.000
_cell.length_b   1.000
_cell.length_c   1.000
_cell.angle_alpha   90.00
_cell.angle_beta   90.00
_cell.angle_gamma   90.00
#
_symmetry.space_group_name_H-M   'P 1'
#
loop_
_entity.id
_entity.type
_entity.pdbx_description
1 polymer ?
#
loop_
_entity_poly.entity_id
_entity_poly.type
_entity_poly.pdbx_seq_one_letter_code
_entity_poly.pdbx_strand_id
1 'polypeptide(L)'
;MKIAIFCGSISDKIIMKSADKILNKFNISYKTYVISAHRLPDVLSEKIKKIEIEEGVELIIAGAGLSAHLPGFIASKTVLPVIGVPIYHDHNKNGSLGGIDALFSMVQMPKYIPVATVGINNAYNAALLAIHILSIKYKDIKESLLKFRMDAKEKLINEIE
;
A
#
# COMPACT_ATOMS: atom_id res chain seq x y z
N MET A 1 -2.44 13.99 8.07
CA MET A 1 -1.73 12.81 7.52
C MET A 1 -2.41 12.42 6.22
N LYS A 2 -1.67 12.18 5.12
CA LYS A 2 -2.31 11.87 3.82
C LYS A 2 -2.49 10.37 3.55
N ILE A 3 -1.56 9.53 4.02
CA ILE A 3 -1.57 8.09 3.76
C ILE A 3 -1.49 7.31 5.06
N ALA A 4 -2.33 6.28 5.19
CA ALA A 4 -2.20 5.25 6.21
C ALA A 4 -1.65 3.96 5.57
N ILE A 5 -0.64 3.36 6.18
CA ILE A 5 -0.09 2.06 5.78
C ILE A 5 -0.51 1.03 6.81
N PHE A 6 -1.13 -0.06 6.38
CA PHE A 6 -1.49 -1.18 7.24
C PHE A 6 -0.71 -2.43 6.89
N CYS A 7 -0.23 -3.14 7.90
CA CYS A 7 0.45 -4.43 7.79
C CYS A 7 -0.29 -5.47 8.63
N GLY A 8 -0.41 -6.70 8.15
CA GLY A 8 -1.03 -7.81 8.90
C GLY A 8 -0.17 -8.32 10.05
N SER A 9 1.16 -8.14 9.94
CA SER A 9 2.15 -8.60 10.92
C SER A 9 3.38 -7.70 10.98
N ILE A 10 4.23 -7.90 11.98
CA ILE A 10 5.53 -7.19 12.10
C ILE A 10 6.47 -7.58 10.95
N SER A 11 6.44 -8.85 10.52
CA SER A 11 7.24 -9.31 9.38
C SER A 11 6.84 -8.60 8.08
N ASP A 12 5.55 -8.38 7.84
CA ASP A 12 5.06 -7.65 6.67
C ASP A 12 5.57 -6.20 6.66
N LYS A 13 5.69 -5.57 7.83
CA LYS A 13 6.21 -4.22 7.98
C LYS A 13 7.61 -4.06 7.40
N ILE A 14 8.44 -5.10 7.42
CA ILE A 14 9.81 -5.07 6.88
C ILE A 14 9.76 -4.86 5.36
N ILE A 15 8.91 -5.59 4.67
CA ILE A 15 8.72 -5.48 3.21
C ILE A 15 8.07 -4.13 2.86
N MET A 16 7.10 -3.70 3.66
CA MET A 16 6.39 -2.43 3.45
C MET A 16 7.28 -1.18 3.63
N LYS A 17 8.45 -1.29 4.28
CA LYS A 17 9.42 -0.18 4.40
C LYS A 17 9.91 0.39 3.07
N SER A 18 9.81 -0.37 1.97
CA SER A 18 10.17 0.16 0.65
C SER A 18 9.24 1.31 0.21
N ALA A 19 8.02 1.38 0.74
CA ALA A 19 7.10 2.51 0.56
C ALA A 19 7.60 3.78 1.26
N ASP A 20 8.21 3.65 2.44
CA ASP A 20 8.71 4.80 3.23
C ASP A 20 9.70 5.63 2.41
N LYS A 21 10.59 4.95 1.67
CA LYS A 21 11.63 5.59 0.86
C LYS A 21 11.05 6.57 -0.17
N ILE A 22 9.98 6.15 -0.85
CA ILE A 22 9.38 6.99 -1.90
C ILE A 22 8.45 8.04 -1.31
N LEU A 23 7.68 7.73 -0.27
CA LEU A 23 6.83 8.71 0.39
C LEU A 23 7.64 9.86 1.00
N ASN A 24 8.77 9.54 1.65
CA ASN A 24 9.69 10.55 2.18
C ASN A 24 10.30 11.41 1.07
N LYS A 25 10.66 10.80 -0.08
CA LYS A 25 11.20 11.56 -1.24
C LYS A 25 10.23 12.61 -1.76
N PHE A 26 8.92 12.35 -1.67
CA PHE A 26 7.86 13.27 -2.09
C PHE A 26 7.29 14.12 -0.93
N ASN A 27 7.89 14.06 0.27
CA ASN A 27 7.41 14.76 1.46
C ASN A 27 5.93 14.45 1.80
N ILE A 28 5.47 13.24 1.51
CA ILE A 28 4.12 12.79 1.83
C ILE A 28 4.07 12.31 3.27
N SER A 29 3.19 12.91 4.07
CA SER A 29 2.98 12.48 5.45
C SER A 29 2.20 11.16 5.51
N TYR A 30 2.73 10.19 6.24
CA TYR A 30 2.12 8.87 6.40
C TYR A 30 2.32 8.31 7.81
N LYS A 31 1.57 7.28 8.15
CA LYS A 31 1.74 6.51 9.39
C LYS A 31 1.48 5.04 9.15
N THR A 32 2.30 4.19 9.78
CA THR A 32 2.20 2.73 9.63
C THR A 32 1.59 2.10 10.87
N TYR A 33 0.61 1.23 10.66
CA TYR A 33 -0.09 0.44 11.67
C TYR A 33 0.11 -1.04 11.40
N VAL A 34 0.29 -1.82 12.47
CA VAL A 34 0.36 -3.30 12.39
C VAL A 34 -0.85 -3.87 13.11
N ILE A 35 -1.87 -4.26 12.33
CA ILE A 35 -3.14 -4.78 12.85
C ILE A 35 -3.61 -5.92 11.95
N SER A 36 -3.75 -7.12 12.52
CA SER A 36 -4.23 -8.28 11.78
C SER A 36 -5.76 -8.23 11.63
N ALA A 37 -6.25 -8.32 10.40
CA ALA A 37 -7.69 -8.38 10.11
C ALA A 37 -8.37 -9.63 10.72
N HIS A 38 -7.65 -10.75 10.79
CA HIS A 38 -8.19 -12.00 11.33
C HIS A 38 -8.19 -12.06 12.86
N ARG A 39 -7.18 -11.46 13.51
CA ARG A 39 -7.00 -11.57 14.97
C ARG A 39 -7.62 -10.40 15.72
N LEU A 40 -7.73 -9.24 15.11
CA LEU A 40 -8.18 -7.98 15.72
C LEU A 40 -9.14 -7.20 14.79
N PRO A 41 -10.23 -7.83 14.29
CA PRO A 41 -11.10 -7.21 13.30
C PRO A 41 -11.79 -5.94 13.82
N ASP A 42 -12.20 -5.93 15.08
CA ASP A 42 -12.89 -4.78 15.69
C ASP A 42 -11.95 -3.60 15.88
N VAL A 43 -10.73 -3.85 16.40
CA VAL A 43 -9.68 -2.83 16.55
C VAL A 43 -9.31 -2.22 15.20
N LEU A 44 -9.24 -3.06 14.14
CA LEU A 44 -8.98 -2.58 12.79
C LEU A 44 -10.12 -1.68 12.29
N SER A 45 -11.37 -2.09 12.49
CA SER A 45 -12.55 -1.30 12.08
C SER A 45 -12.60 0.07 12.77
N GLU A 46 -12.35 0.11 14.08
CA GLU A 46 -12.28 1.35 14.85
C GLU A 46 -11.13 2.25 14.36
N LYS A 47 -9.95 1.66 14.12
CA LYS A 47 -8.80 2.40 13.60
C LYS A 47 -9.08 3.03 12.24
N ILE A 48 -9.73 2.30 11.31
CA ILE A 48 -10.07 2.82 9.98
C ILE A 48 -10.99 4.05 10.12
N LYS A 49 -12.06 3.95 10.91
CA LYS A 49 -12.96 5.08 11.16
C LYS A 49 -12.23 6.29 11.74
N LYS A 50 -11.35 6.06 12.71
CA LYS A 50 -10.59 7.13 13.37
C LYS A 50 -9.68 7.86 12.41
N ILE A 51 -8.90 7.18 11.58
CA ILE A 51 -7.95 7.81 10.65
C ILE A 51 -8.67 8.59 9.55
N GLU A 52 -9.83 8.10 9.10
CA GLU A 52 -10.64 8.77 8.07
C GLU A 52 -11.25 10.07 8.61
N ILE A 53 -11.86 10.04 9.79
CA ILE A 53 -12.58 11.17 10.36
C ILE A 53 -11.65 12.18 11.05
N GLU A 54 -10.72 11.69 11.88
CA GLU A 54 -9.93 12.56 12.77
C GLU A 54 -8.56 12.94 12.18
N GLU A 55 -7.96 12.08 11.37
CA GLU A 55 -6.58 12.27 10.92
C GLU A 55 -6.48 12.71 9.44
N GLY A 56 -7.60 12.83 8.73
CA GLY A 56 -7.68 13.35 7.37
C GLY A 56 -6.89 12.51 6.36
N VAL A 57 -6.91 11.17 6.53
CA VAL A 57 -6.31 10.23 5.58
C VAL A 57 -7.08 10.25 4.28
N GLU A 58 -6.38 10.27 3.16
CA GLU A 58 -6.96 10.36 1.82
C GLU A 58 -6.80 9.05 1.03
N LEU A 59 -5.91 8.16 1.48
CA LEU A 59 -5.62 6.89 0.82
C LEU A 59 -4.99 5.90 1.79
N ILE A 60 -5.26 4.60 1.57
CA ILE A 60 -4.72 3.52 2.39
C ILE A 60 -3.88 2.58 1.53
N ILE A 61 -2.70 2.20 2.03
CA ILE A 61 -1.88 1.12 1.47
C ILE A 61 -1.92 -0.04 2.47
N ALA A 62 -2.23 -1.25 2.03
CA ALA A 62 -2.34 -2.39 2.92
C ALA A 62 -1.56 -3.59 2.39
N GLY A 63 -0.61 -4.10 3.19
CA GLY A 63 0.22 -5.25 2.87
C GLY A 63 -0.10 -6.46 3.74
N ALA A 64 -0.25 -7.63 3.11
CA ALA A 64 -0.47 -8.89 3.79
C ALA A 64 0.00 -10.08 2.94
N GLY A 65 0.40 -11.16 3.62
CA GLY A 65 0.78 -12.43 2.99
C GLY A 65 -0.23 -13.54 3.25
N LEU A 66 0.00 -14.70 2.65
CA LEU A 66 -0.87 -15.89 2.75
C LEU A 66 -2.32 -15.58 2.35
N SER A 67 -3.30 -15.91 3.21
CA SER A 67 -4.70 -15.46 3.05
C SER A 67 -4.80 -13.96 3.30
N ALA A 68 -4.36 -13.17 2.34
CA ALA A 68 -4.12 -11.73 2.44
C ALA A 68 -5.43 -10.91 2.41
N HIS A 69 -6.34 -11.16 3.36
CA HIS A 69 -7.66 -10.53 3.43
C HIS A 69 -7.64 -9.08 3.93
N LEU A 70 -6.50 -8.60 4.50
CA LEU A 70 -6.41 -7.28 5.11
C LEU A 70 -6.83 -6.13 4.17
N PRO A 71 -6.37 -6.04 2.90
CA PRO A 71 -6.78 -4.95 2.00
C PRO A 71 -8.29 -4.99 1.68
N GLY A 72 -8.84 -6.17 1.42
CA GLY A 72 -10.27 -6.36 1.15
C GLY A 72 -11.14 -6.02 2.37
N PHE A 73 -10.70 -6.41 3.56
CA PHE A 73 -11.37 -6.05 4.81
C PHE A 73 -11.39 -4.52 4.99
N ILE A 74 -10.25 -3.85 4.79
CA ILE A 74 -10.17 -2.39 4.88
C ILE A 74 -11.10 -1.74 3.85
N ALA A 75 -11.05 -2.17 2.59
CA ALA A 75 -11.89 -1.63 1.52
C ALA A 75 -13.40 -1.78 1.79
N SER A 76 -13.80 -2.79 2.57
CA SER A 76 -15.20 -2.95 3.00
C SER A 76 -15.64 -1.96 4.11
N LYS A 77 -14.72 -1.21 4.71
CA LYS A 77 -14.97 -0.33 5.87
C LYS A 77 -14.79 1.15 5.57
N THR A 78 -14.33 1.51 4.39
CA THR A 78 -14.08 2.89 3.98
C THR A 78 -14.40 3.09 2.50
N VAL A 79 -14.63 4.34 2.11
CA VAL A 79 -14.70 4.76 0.70
C VAL A 79 -13.38 5.33 0.19
N LEU A 80 -12.35 5.38 1.02
CA LEU A 80 -11.02 5.80 0.60
C LEU A 80 -10.42 4.77 -0.38
N PRO A 81 -9.61 5.19 -1.37
CA PRO A 81 -8.88 4.27 -2.21
C PRO A 81 -7.98 3.35 -1.38
N VAL A 82 -8.02 2.04 -1.65
CA VAL A 82 -7.17 1.04 -1.00
C VAL A 82 -6.25 0.40 -2.04
N ILE A 83 -4.94 0.44 -1.76
CA ILE A 83 -3.90 -0.21 -2.57
C ILE A 83 -3.39 -1.43 -1.80
N GLY A 84 -3.53 -2.62 -2.40
CA GLY A 84 -3.08 -3.88 -1.85
C GLY A 84 -1.65 -4.23 -2.29
N VAL A 85 -0.83 -4.66 -1.35
CA VAL A 85 0.51 -5.19 -1.60
C VAL A 85 0.55 -6.65 -1.19
N PRO A 86 0.54 -7.59 -2.14
CA PRO A 86 0.73 -9.00 -1.84
C PRO A 86 2.13 -9.22 -1.27
N ILE A 87 2.23 -9.91 -0.12
CA ILE A 87 3.50 -10.12 0.55
C ILE A 87 3.91 -11.58 0.49
N TYR A 88 5.15 -11.81 0.10
CA TYR A 88 5.84 -13.09 0.18
C TYR A 88 7.10 -12.98 1.05
N HIS A 89 7.25 -13.91 1.97
CA HIS A 89 8.44 -14.07 2.82
C HIS A 89 9.17 -15.36 2.46
N ASP A 90 10.41 -15.28 2.00
CA ASP A 90 11.24 -16.45 1.63
C ASP A 90 11.42 -17.46 2.78
N HIS A 91 11.35 -16.98 4.03
CA HIS A 91 11.54 -17.81 5.22
C HIS A 91 10.26 -18.51 5.69
N ASN A 92 9.14 -18.28 5.02
CA ASN A 92 7.86 -18.92 5.37
C ASN A 92 7.81 -20.34 4.80
N LYS A 93 8.39 -21.31 5.52
CA LYS A 93 8.22 -22.75 5.25
C LYS A 93 6.75 -23.22 5.44
N ASN A 94 5.83 -22.32 5.71
CA ASN A 94 4.43 -22.59 6.08
C ASN A 94 3.46 -22.57 4.89
N GLY A 95 3.86 -23.10 3.74
CA GLY A 95 2.90 -23.35 2.66
C GLY A 95 2.51 -22.17 1.78
N SER A 96 3.25 -21.05 1.82
CA SER A 96 3.06 -19.95 0.85
C SER A 96 3.40 -20.40 -0.57
N LEU A 97 2.56 -19.99 -1.54
CA LEU A 97 2.74 -20.25 -2.97
C LEU A 97 3.53 -19.15 -3.68
N GLY A 98 4.63 -18.68 -3.08
CA GLY A 98 5.46 -17.61 -3.66
C GLY A 98 4.75 -16.24 -3.71
N GLY A 99 3.74 -16.04 -2.88
CA GLY A 99 2.94 -14.81 -2.85
C GLY A 99 1.78 -14.77 -3.85
N ILE A 100 1.61 -15.80 -4.68
CA ILE A 100 0.48 -15.92 -5.62
C ILE A 100 -0.83 -16.09 -4.85
N ASP A 101 -0.81 -16.80 -3.73
CA ASP A 101 -1.91 -16.92 -2.77
C ASP A 101 -2.35 -15.54 -2.24
N ALA A 102 -1.40 -14.71 -1.81
CA ALA A 102 -1.66 -13.35 -1.38
C ALA A 102 -2.18 -12.47 -2.53
N LEU A 103 -1.60 -12.58 -3.72
CA LEU A 103 -2.03 -11.85 -4.91
C LEU A 103 -3.49 -12.18 -5.24
N PHE A 104 -3.87 -13.46 -5.33
CA PHE A 104 -5.26 -13.84 -5.63
C PHE A 104 -6.24 -13.44 -4.52
N SER A 105 -5.81 -13.44 -3.26
CA SER A 105 -6.64 -12.97 -2.14
C SER A 105 -6.98 -11.48 -2.24
N MET A 106 -6.20 -10.67 -2.97
CA MET A 106 -6.40 -9.22 -3.10
C MET A 106 -7.03 -8.81 -4.43
N VAL A 107 -6.72 -9.52 -5.52
CA VAL A 107 -7.15 -9.12 -6.86
C VAL A 107 -8.56 -9.64 -7.20
N GLN A 108 -8.96 -10.79 -6.64
CA GLN A 108 -10.27 -11.41 -6.86
C GLN A 108 -11.36 -10.83 -5.94
N MET A 109 -11.49 -9.50 -5.95
CA MET A 109 -12.45 -8.80 -5.12
C MET A 109 -13.88 -8.89 -5.67
N PRO A 110 -14.90 -8.97 -4.81
CA PRO A 110 -16.30 -8.94 -5.23
C PRO A 110 -16.70 -7.56 -5.77
N LYS A 111 -17.81 -7.51 -6.51
CA LYS A 111 -18.42 -6.25 -6.94
C LYS A 111 -18.60 -5.30 -5.75
N TYR A 112 -18.40 -4.01 -5.98
CA TYR A 112 -18.57 -2.88 -5.05
C TYR A 112 -17.42 -2.66 -4.07
N ILE A 113 -16.48 -3.60 -3.89
CA ILE A 113 -15.36 -3.50 -2.94
C ILE A 113 -14.03 -3.63 -3.70
N PRO A 114 -13.61 -2.61 -4.45
CA PRO A 114 -12.37 -2.68 -5.23
C PRO A 114 -11.12 -2.52 -4.36
N VAL A 115 -10.05 -3.23 -4.74
CA VAL A 115 -8.68 -3.04 -4.23
C VAL A 115 -7.74 -2.91 -5.43
N ALA A 116 -6.99 -1.83 -5.51
CA ALA A 116 -5.95 -1.65 -6.52
C ALA A 116 -4.71 -2.45 -6.11
N THR A 117 -4.44 -3.59 -6.75
CA THR A 117 -3.35 -4.49 -6.34
C THR A 117 -2.10 -4.26 -7.19
N VAL A 118 -0.93 -4.13 -6.53
CA VAL A 118 0.39 -4.05 -7.16
C VAL A 118 1.09 -5.42 -7.20
N GLY A 119 2.28 -5.48 -7.80
CA GLY A 119 3.08 -6.71 -7.83
C GLY A 119 3.49 -7.20 -6.44
N ILE A 120 3.83 -8.50 -6.33
CA ILE A 120 4.27 -9.13 -5.09
C ILE A 120 5.50 -8.41 -4.53
N ASN A 121 5.50 -8.11 -3.22
CA ASN A 121 6.53 -7.37 -2.49
C ASN A 121 6.81 -5.94 -3.01
N ASN A 122 5.93 -5.39 -3.87
CA ASN A 122 6.18 -4.11 -4.52
C ASN A 122 5.51 -2.93 -3.79
N ALA A 123 5.81 -2.76 -2.49
CA ALA A 123 5.33 -1.63 -1.70
C ALA A 123 5.84 -0.27 -2.22
N TYR A 124 6.98 -0.26 -2.92
CA TYR A 124 7.49 0.93 -3.61
C TYR A 124 6.50 1.44 -4.67
N ASN A 125 6.03 0.55 -5.55
CA ASN A 125 5.03 0.92 -6.56
C ASN A 125 3.65 1.21 -5.96
N ALA A 126 3.29 0.62 -4.83
CA ALA A 126 2.07 0.99 -4.12
C ALA A 126 2.13 2.46 -3.65
N ALA A 127 3.27 2.88 -3.11
CA ALA A 127 3.48 4.28 -2.72
C ALA A 127 3.52 5.22 -3.94
N LEU A 128 4.13 4.83 -5.06
CA LEU A 128 4.09 5.61 -6.30
C LEU A 128 2.65 5.75 -6.83
N LEU A 129 1.87 4.67 -6.83
CA LEU A 129 0.45 4.72 -7.23
C LEU A 129 -0.35 5.66 -6.32
N ALA A 130 -0.10 5.62 -5.01
CA ALA A 130 -0.70 6.55 -4.06
C ALA A 130 -0.35 8.01 -4.39
N ILE A 131 0.92 8.30 -4.73
CA ILE A 131 1.39 9.62 -5.14
C ILE A 131 0.70 10.05 -6.46
N HIS A 132 0.53 9.14 -7.43
CA HIS A 132 -0.22 9.41 -8.66
C HIS A 132 -1.68 9.80 -8.36
N ILE A 133 -2.36 9.08 -7.46
CA ILE A 133 -3.74 9.41 -7.06
C ILE A 133 -3.80 10.79 -6.39
N LEU A 134 -2.90 11.08 -5.44
CA LEU A 134 -2.82 12.37 -4.78
C LEU A 134 -2.50 13.52 -5.75
N SER A 135 -1.71 13.25 -6.80
CA SER A 135 -1.35 14.25 -7.81
C SER A 135 -2.53 14.77 -8.63
N ILE A 136 -3.66 14.06 -8.62
CA ILE A 136 -4.91 14.53 -9.24
C ILE A 136 -5.45 15.77 -8.49
N LYS A 137 -5.31 15.77 -7.16
CA LYS A 137 -5.80 16.84 -6.28
C LYS A 137 -4.73 17.91 -6.00
N TYR A 138 -3.45 17.51 -5.87
CA TYR A 138 -2.36 18.36 -5.42
C TYR A 138 -1.38 18.67 -6.56
N LYS A 139 -1.35 19.94 -6.98
CA LYS A 139 -0.52 20.40 -8.12
C LYS A 139 0.98 20.28 -7.84
N ASP A 140 1.41 20.58 -6.63
CA ASP A 140 2.81 20.46 -6.17
C ASP A 140 3.30 19.00 -6.23
N ILE A 141 2.46 18.06 -5.84
CA ILE A 141 2.76 16.61 -5.97
C ILE A 141 2.87 16.22 -7.44
N LYS A 142 1.98 16.75 -8.29
CA LYS A 142 2.02 16.48 -9.73
C LYS A 142 3.31 16.98 -10.37
N GLU A 143 3.73 18.19 -10.08
CA GLU A 143 4.98 18.78 -10.57
C GLU A 143 6.20 17.96 -10.11
N SER A 144 6.25 17.59 -8.83
CA SER A 144 7.29 16.74 -8.28
C SER A 144 7.34 15.36 -8.96
N LEU A 145 6.18 14.78 -9.27
CA LEU A 145 6.08 13.48 -9.95
C LEU A 145 6.58 13.54 -11.40
N LEU A 146 6.27 14.61 -12.12
CA LEU A 146 6.78 14.82 -13.48
C LEU A 146 8.31 14.92 -13.47
N LYS A 147 8.88 15.74 -12.57
CA LYS A 147 10.33 15.85 -12.40
C LYS A 147 10.96 14.50 -12.05
N PHE A 148 10.39 13.77 -11.08
CA PHE A 148 10.88 12.45 -10.70
C PHE A 148 10.95 11.48 -11.89
N ARG A 149 9.96 11.47 -12.77
CA ARG A 149 9.94 10.62 -13.98
C ARG A 149 10.98 11.04 -15.01
N MET A 150 11.22 12.34 -15.16
CA MET A 150 12.27 12.86 -16.04
C MET A 150 13.65 12.43 -15.55
N ASP A 151 13.95 12.66 -14.25
CA ASP A 151 15.22 12.29 -13.63
C ASP A 151 15.47 10.77 -13.74
N ALA A 152 14.42 9.97 -13.54
CA ALA A 152 14.53 8.51 -13.66
C ALA A 152 14.81 8.06 -15.10
N LYS A 153 14.21 8.74 -16.10
CA LYS A 153 14.47 8.49 -17.52
C LYS A 153 15.91 8.82 -17.89
N GLU A 154 16.40 9.99 -17.50
CA GLU A 154 17.78 10.43 -17.78
C GLU A 154 18.80 9.44 -17.18
N LYS A 155 18.56 9.00 -15.92
CA LYS A 155 19.42 8.01 -15.28
C LYS A 155 19.47 6.70 -16.08
N LEU A 156 18.33 6.19 -16.53
CA LEU A 156 18.27 4.95 -17.33
C LEU A 156 18.96 5.09 -18.69
N ILE A 157 18.86 6.26 -19.33
CA ILE A 157 19.56 6.52 -20.60
C ILE A 157 21.08 6.46 -20.37
N ASN A 158 21.59 7.09 -19.32
CA ASN A 158 23.03 7.09 -19.00
C ASN A 158 23.55 5.70 -18.57
N GLU A 159 22.67 4.76 -18.18
CA GLU A 159 23.07 3.37 -17.89
C GLU A 159 23.13 2.48 -19.15
N ILE A 160 22.65 2.96 -20.30
CA ILE A 160 22.66 2.24 -21.58
C ILE A 160 23.89 2.61 -22.39
N GLU A 161 24.48 3.81 -22.21
CA GLU A 161 25.69 4.28 -22.81
C GLU A 161 26.95 3.76 -22.10
#